data_f318d955ad9bd83cb989eb623a4d2dd0
#
_entry.id   f318d955ad9bd83cb989eb623a4d2dd0
#
_cell.length_a   1.000
_cell.length_b   1.000
_cell.length_c   1.000
_cell.angle_alpha   90.00
_cell.angle_beta   90.00
_cell.angle_gamma   90.00
#
_symmetry.space_group_name_H-M   'P 1'
#
loop_
_entity.id
_entity.type
_entity.pdbx_description
1 polymer ?
#
loop_
_entity_poly.entity_id
_entity_poly.type
_entity_poly.pdbx_seq_one_letter_code
_entity_poly.pdbx_strand_id
1 'polypeptide(L)'
;MFEIHREEITWGGRQLKFETGRIARQASGSVLVQYGETSVLATVVATKDAKPGQDFFPLTVNYQEKTYAAGKIPGGFFKREGRPTEKETLTSRLIDRPIRPLFLEGFRNEVQVIVTTMSHDLENDPDVVRSEEHTSELQSQNRIS
;
A
#
# COMPACT_ATOMS: atom_id res chain seq x y z
N MET A 1 -22.93 8.23 1.42
CA MET A 1 -22.22 8.93 0.32
C MET A 1 -20.73 8.89 0.63
N PHE A 2 -19.89 8.57 -0.33
CA PHE A 2 -18.46 8.47 -0.11
C PHE A 2 -17.80 9.83 -0.37
N GLU A 3 -17.07 10.33 0.60
CA GLU A 3 -16.29 11.55 0.43
C GLU A 3 -14.95 11.23 -0.23
N ILE A 4 -14.65 11.94 -1.29
CA ILE A 4 -13.39 11.83 -2.01
C ILE A 4 -12.51 12.99 -1.58
N HIS A 5 -11.37 12.67 -0.96
CA HIS A 5 -10.37 13.65 -0.58
C HIS A 5 -9.18 13.54 -1.53
N ARG A 6 -8.70 14.69 -1.97
CA ARG A 6 -7.54 14.81 -2.86
C ARG A 6 -6.59 15.84 -2.33
N GLU A 7 -5.33 15.51 -2.33
CA GLU A 7 -4.25 16.44 -2.02
C GLU A 7 -3.15 16.34 -3.08
N GLU A 8 -2.57 17.46 -3.42
CA GLU A 8 -1.49 17.54 -4.39
C GLU A 8 -0.36 18.36 -3.82
N ILE A 9 0.86 17.84 -3.93
CA ILE A 9 2.09 18.53 -3.55
C ILE A 9 3.08 18.47 -4.70
N THR A 10 3.96 19.46 -4.79
CA THR A 10 5.09 19.42 -5.71
C THR A 10 6.30 18.84 -4.98
N TRP A 11 6.79 17.71 -5.47
CA TRP A 11 7.94 17.02 -4.90
C TRP A 11 8.92 16.64 -5.99
N GLY A 12 10.19 17.03 -5.81
CA GLY A 12 11.22 16.74 -6.80
C GLY A 12 10.93 17.30 -8.22
N GLY A 13 10.22 18.42 -8.33
CA GLY A 13 9.85 19.04 -9.60
C GLY A 13 8.64 18.43 -10.31
N ARG A 14 7.98 17.44 -9.71
CA ARG A 14 6.78 16.78 -10.25
C ARG A 14 5.64 16.82 -9.24
N GLN A 15 4.41 16.71 -9.74
CA GLN A 15 3.24 16.64 -8.86
C GLN A 15 3.10 15.24 -8.27
N LEU A 16 2.99 15.20 -6.94
CA LEU A 16 2.60 14.03 -6.19
C LEU A 16 1.15 14.21 -5.74
N LYS A 17 0.28 13.29 -6.17
CA LYS A 17 -1.16 13.35 -5.91
C LYS A 17 -1.57 12.21 -5.00
N PHE A 18 -2.37 12.53 -4.00
CA PHE A 18 -3.00 11.57 -3.10
C PHE A 18 -4.51 11.64 -3.27
N GLU A 19 -5.16 10.50 -3.41
CA GLU A 19 -6.60 10.40 -3.49
C GLU A 19 -7.12 9.26 -2.64
N THR A 20 -8.11 9.53 -1.81
CA THR A 20 -8.79 8.52 -0.99
C THR A 20 -10.30 8.59 -1.16
N GLY A 21 -10.99 7.46 -0.92
CA GLY A 21 -12.45 7.37 -0.91
C GLY A 21 -13.10 7.04 -2.26
N ARG A 22 -12.36 7.00 -3.36
CA ARG A 22 -12.91 6.67 -4.69
C ARG A 22 -12.79 5.19 -5.03
N ILE A 23 -11.65 4.59 -4.76
CA ILE A 23 -11.32 3.21 -5.13
C ILE A 23 -11.22 2.37 -3.88
N ALA A 24 -11.48 1.06 -4.00
CA ALA A 24 -11.41 0.08 -2.93
C ALA A 24 -12.26 0.45 -1.68
N ARG A 25 -13.49 0.86 -1.90
CA ARG A 25 -14.42 1.35 -0.86
C ARG A 25 -14.77 0.33 0.22
N GLN A 26 -14.57 -0.95 -0.06
CA GLN A 26 -14.83 -2.04 0.90
C GLN A 26 -13.66 -2.26 1.87
N ALA A 27 -12.49 -1.71 1.57
CA ALA A 27 -11.37 -1.74 2.49
C ALA A 27 -11.60 -0.80 3.67
N SER A 28 -10.92 -1.06 4.79
CA SER A 28 -10.95 -0.16 5.95
C SER A 28 -10.33 1.19 5.64
N GLY A 29 -9.33 1.22 4.79
CA GLY A 29 -8.72 2.42 4.23
C GLY A 29 -8.13 2.14 2.85
N SER A 30 -8.08 3.15 2.00
CA SER A 30 -7.45 3.05 0.68
C SER A 30 -6.92 4.40 0.25
N VAL A 31 -5.75 4.40 -0.37
CA VAL A 31 -5.14 5.58 -0.95
C VAL A 31 -4.58 5.23 -2.33
N LEU A 32 -4.89 6.07 -3.30
CA LEU A 32 -4.26 6.05 -4.61
C LEU A 32 -3.23 7.17 -4.66
N VAL A 33 -1.97 6.82 -4.88
CA VAL A 33 -0.88 7.78 -5.05
C VAL A 33 -0.44 7.80 -6.49
N GLN A 34 -0.26 8.99 -7.03
CA GLN A 34 0.22 9.18 -8.39
C GLN A 34 1.40 10.15 -8.39
N TYR A 35 2.49 9.72 -8.99
CA TYR A 35 3.68 10.54 -9.21
C TYR A 35 4.10 10.44 -10.68
N GLY A 36 3.93 11.55 -11.41
CA GLY A 36 4.00 11.49 -12.88
C GLY A 36 2.93 10.55 -13.44
N GLU A 37 3.32 9.54 -14.20
CA GLU A 37 2.44 8.49 -14.74
C GLU A 37 2.53 7.17 -13.94
N THR A 38 3.34 7.14 -12.89
CA THR A 38 3.38 6.01 -11.96
C THR A 38 2.28 6.16 -10.94
N SER A 39 1.43 5.14 -10.79
CA SER A 39 0.38 5.11 -9.78
C SER A 39 0.43 3.84 -8.95
N VAL A 40 0.19 4.00 -7.65
CA VAL A 40 0.21 2.93 -6.66
C VAL A 40 -1.08 3.00 -5.85
N LEU A 41 -1.73 1.88 -5.70
CA LEU A 41 -2.91 1.74 -4.84
C LEU A 41 -2.51 1.00 -3.56
N ALA A 42 -2.70 1.63 -2.42
CA ALA A 42 -2.57 1.01 -1.12
C ALA A 42 -3.95 0.78 -0.50
N THR A 43 -4.17 -0.41 0.02
CA THR A 43 -5.40 -0.78 0.73
C THR A 43 -5.06 -1.41 2.06
N VAL A 44 -5.84 -1.06 3.08
CA VAL A 44 -5.70 -1.60 4.42
C VAL A 44 -7.02 -2.20 4.86
N VAL A 45 -6.99 -3.41 5.36
CA VAL A 45 -8.13 -4.10 5.95
C VAL A 45 -7.75 -4.56 7.35
N ALA A 46 -8.55 -4.19 8.34
CA ALA A 46 -8.39 -4.63 9.72
C ALA A 46 -9.62 -5.40 10.18
N THR A 47 -9.41 -6.48 10.92
CA THR A 47 -10.51 -7.19 11.58
C THR A 47 -11.01 -6.39 12.78
N LYS A 48 -12.30 -6.51 13.09
CA LYS A 48 -12.88 -5.80 14.24
C LYS A 48 -12.41 -6.36 15.57
N ASP A 49 -12.16 -7.67 15.62
CA ASP A 49 -11.83 -8.38 16.84
C ASP A 49 -10.55 -9.18 16.69
N ALA A 50 -9.78 -9.25 17.78
CA ALA A 50 -8.62 -10.13 17.85
C ALA A 50 -9.04 -11.59 18.06
N LYS A 51 -8.30 -12.53 17.46
CA LYS A 51 -8.52 -13.95 17.71
C LYS A 51 -8.19 -14.31 19.16
N PRO A 52 -9.00 -15.16 19.83
CA PRO A 52 -8.69 -15.61 21.19
C PRO A 52 -7.30 -16.28 21.27
N GLY A 53 -6.53 -15.96 22.29
CA GLY A 53 -5.20 -16.54 22.51
C GLY A 53 -4.09 -15.98 21.64
N GLN A 54 -4.32 -14.85 20.98
CA GLN A 54 -3.31 -14.19 20.16
C GLN A 54 -2.37 -13.35 21.02
N ASP A 55 -1.09 -13.71 21.03
CA ASP A 55 -0.03 -13.04 21.81
C ASP A 55 0.88 -12.17 20.96
N PHE A 56 0.68 -12.12 19.65
CA PHE A 56 1.43 -11.27 18.74
C PHE A 56 0.50 -10.44 17.84
N PHE A 57 1.05 -9.39 17.25
CA PHE A 57 0.33 -8.55 16.30
C PHE A 57 0.45 -9.13 14.88
N PRO A 58 -0.65 -9.65 14.30
CA PRO A 58 -0.62 -10.24 12.96
C PRO A 58 -0.76 -9.16 11.88
N LEU A 59 0.33 -8.49 11.56
CA LEU A 59 0.43 -7.54 10.45
C LEU A 59 1.00 -8.27 9.23
N THR A 60 0.25 -8.25 8.15
CA THR A 60 0.67 -8.76 6.85
C THR A 60 0.77 -7.62 5.85
N VAL A 61 1.94 -7.45 5.27
CA VAL A 61 2.19 -6.46 4.21
C VAL A 61 2.55 -7.19 2.94
N ASN A 62 1.79 -6.96 1.88
CA ASN A 62 2.02 -7.50 0.55
C ASN A 62 2.21 -6.38 -0.44
N TYR A 63 3.29 -6.45 -1.20
CA TYR A 63 3.53 -5.58 -2.32
C TYR A 63 3.55 -6.37 -3.61
N GLN A 64 2.90 -5.84 -4.63
CA GLN A 64 2.83 -6.48 -5.95
C GLN A 64 3.08 -5.46 -7.07
N GLU A 65 3.99 -5.80 -7.95
CA GLU A 65 4.18 -5.11 -9.23
C GLU A 65 3.47 -5.92 -10.31
N LYS A 66 2.39 -5.40 -10.84
CA LYS A 66 1.69 -6.06 -11.93
C LYS A 66 2.39 -5.76 -13.26
N THR A 67 2.60 -6.78 -14.07
CA THR A 67 3.25 -6.63 -15.38
C THR A 67 2.45 -5.71 -16.31
N TYR A 68 1.14 -5.70 -16.20
CA TYR A 68 0.29 -4.77 -16.96
C TYR A 68 0.55 -3.30 -16.61
N ALA A 69 1.04 -3.00 -15.42
CA ALA A 69 1.38 -1.62 -15.03
C ALA A 69 2.45 -1.01 -15.95
N ALA A 70 3.37 -1.81 -16.45
CA ALA A 70 4.37 -1.42 -17.45
C ALA A 70 3.93 -1.73 -18.89
N GLY A 71 2.67 -2.11 -19.11
CA GLY A 71 2.16 -2.48 -20.43
C GLY A 71 2.73 -3.80 -20.96
N LYS A 72 3.19 -4.68 -20.08
CA LYS A 72 3.83 -5.94 -20.45
C LYS A 72 2.97 -7.14 -20.08
N ILE A 73 3.18 -8.24 -20.78
CA ILE A 73 2.61 -9.54 -20.45
C ILE A 73 3.65 -10.30 -19.63
N PRO A 74 3.25 -11.07 -18.58
CA PRO A 74 4.18 -11.90 -17.83
C PRO A 74 4.99 -12.81 -18.77
N GLY A 75 6.31 -12.74 -18.63
CA GLY A 75 7.23 -13.57 -19.38
C GLY A 75 7.58 -14.86 -18.65
N GLY A 76 8.38 -15.73 -19.32
CA GLY A 76 8.86 -16.97 -18.76
C GLY A 76 7.96 -18.15 -19.04
N PHE A 77 8.28 -19.28 -18.40
CA PHE A 77 7.63 -20.58 -18.67
C PHE A 77 6.13 -20.57 -18.41
N PHE A 78 5.68 -19.93 -17.33
CA PHE A 78 4.28 -19.96 -16.92
C PHE A 78 3.39 -18.88 -17.55
N LYS A 79 3.95 -17.84 -18.12
CA LYS A 79 3.23 -16.70 -18.73
C LYS A 79 2.12 -16.13 -17.85
N ARG A 80 2.24 -16.22 -16.54
CA ARG A 80 1.31 -15.74 -15.52
C ARG A 80 2.09 -15.05 -14.41
N GLU A 81 1.43 -14.13 -13.71
CA GLU A 81 1.96 -13.60 -12.48
C GLU A 81 1.96 -14.71 -11.42
N GLY A 82 3.13 -15.05 -10.94
CA GLY A 82 3.34 -16.13 -9.99
C GLY A 82 3.57 -15.63 -8.57
N ARG A 83 4.46 -16.29 -7.86
CA ARG A 83 4.86 -15.91 -6.51
C ARG A 83 5.55 -14.54 -6.53
N PRO A 84 5.47 -13.78 -5.41
CA PRO A 84 6.21 -12.52 -5.28
C PRO A 84 7.70 -12.70 -5.60
N THR A 85 8.25 -11.76 -6.33
CA THR A 85 9.70 -11.71 -6.61
C THR A 85 10.47 -11.38 -5.33
N GLU A 86 11.78 -11.60 -5.35
CA GLU A 86 12.65 -11.21 -4.23
C GLU A 86 12.56 -9.71 -3.95
N LYS A 87 12.52 -8.88 -5.00
CA LYS A 87 12.34 -7.43 -4.88
C LYS A 87 11.02 -7.09 -4.19
N GLU A 88 9.92 -7.70 -4.60
CA GLU A 88 8.60 -7.49 -3.99
C GLU A 88 8.58 -7.88 -2.51
N THR A 89 9.22 -8.99 -2.16
CA THR A 89 9.33 -9.45 -0.78
C THR A 89 10.16 -8.48 0.07
N LEU A 90 11.30 -8.02 -0.43
CA LEU A 90 12.14 -7.04 0.26
C LEU A 90 11.42 -5.71 0.44
N THR A 91 10.71 -5.25 -0.57
CA THR A 91 9.92 -4.03 -0.50
C THR A 91 8.77 -4.14 0.51
N SER A 92 8.10 -5.29 0.57
CA SER A 92 7.09 -5.55 1.60
C SER A 92 7.66 -5.42 3.01
N ARG A 93 8.87 -5.89 3.24
CA ARG A 93 9.58 -5.75 4.52
C ARG A 93 9.99 -4.31 4.82
N LEU A 94 10.40 -3.56 3.82
CA LEU A 94 10.71 -2.13 3.96
C LEU A 94 9.47 -1.31 4.35
N ILE A 95 8.31 -1.70 3.89
CA ILE A 95 7.03 -1.10 4.27
C ILE A 95 6.62 -1.53 5.68
N ASP A 96 6.73 -2.80 6.02
CA ASP A 96 6.34 -3.36 7.32
C ASP A 96 7.11 -2.70 8.48
N ARG A 97 8.41 -2.51 8.34
CA ARG A 97 9.27 -2.00 9.42
C ARG A 97 8.85 -0.64 10.00
N PRO A 98 8.59 0.40 9.19
CA PRO A 98 8.16 1.69 9.73
C PRO A 98 6.70 1.69 10.21
N ILE A 99 5.87 0.81 9.70
CA ILE A 99 4.44 0.75 10.00
C ILE A 99 4.17 0.06 11.34
N ARG A 100 4.85 -1.05 11.60
CA ARG A 100 4.60 -1.90 12.77
C ARG A 100 4.69 -1.15 14.11
N PRO A 101 5.65 -0.26 14.36
CA PRO A 101 5.72 0.52 15.59
C PRO A 101 4.61 1.58 15.75
N LEU A 102 3.91 1.94 14.68
CA LEU A 102 2.85 2.96 14.72
C LEU A 102 1.55 2.45 15.34
N PHE A 103 1.37 1.14 15.43
CA PHE A 103 0.24 0.54 16.11
C PHE A 103 0.39 0.62 17.62
N LEU A 104 -0.73 0.81 18.30
CA LEU A 104 -0.76 0.87 19.76
C LEU A 104 -0.24 -0.43 20.37
N GLU A 105 0.49 -0.31 21.46
CA GLU A 105 0.91 -1.45 22.26
C GLU A 105 -0.31 -2.24 22.75
N GLY A 106 -0.29 -3.56 22.57
CA GLY A 106 -1.42 -4.42 22.88
C GLY A 106 -2.46 -4.58 21.78
N PHE A 107 -2.32 -3.88 20.63
CA PHE A 107 -3.17 -4.11 19.47
C PHE A 107 -2.91 -5.49 18.88
N ARG A 108 -3.95 -6.33 18.81
CA ARG A 108 -3.87 -7.75 18.39
C ARG A 108 -4.77 -8.10 17.22
N ASN A 109 -5.50 -7.15 16.67
CA ASN A 109 -6.37 -7.39 15.53
C ASN A 109 -5.53 -7.66 14.28
N GLU A 110 -6.00 -8.56 13.44
CA GLU A 110 -5.34 -8.85 12.17
C GLU A 110 -5.46 -7.65 11.23
N VAL A 111 -4.33 -7.20 10.70
CA VAL A 111 -4.25 -6.12 9.72
C VAL A 111 -3.55 -6.63 8.48
N GLN A 112 -4.17 -6.41 7.34
CA GLN A 112 -3.60 -6.72 6.03
C GLN A 112 -3.44 -5.44 5.23
N VAL A 113 -2.22 -5.18 4.79
CA VAL A 113 -1.87 -4.07 3.90
C VAL A 113 -1.48 -4.64 2.55
N ILE A 114 -2.16 -4.22 1.51
CA ILE A 114 -1.87 -4.62 0.13
C ILE A 114 -1.54 -3.38 -0.67
N VAL A 115 -0.36 -3.37 -1.26
CA VAL A 115 0.12 -2.30 -2.12
C VAL A 115 0.33 -2.84 -3.52
N THR A 116 -0.35 -2.25 -4.48
CA THR A 116 -0.32 -2.69 -5.87
C THR A 116 0.09 -1.53 -6.78
N THR A 117 1.12 -1.76 -7.59
CA THR A 117 1.49 -0.82 -8.66
C THR A 117 0.50 -0.97 -9.80
N MET A 118 -0.25 0.11 -10.08
CA MET A 118 -1.29 0.14 -11.11
C MET A 118 -0.76 0.60 -12.46
N SER A 119 0.19 1.54 -12.47
CA SER A 119 0.89 2.01 -13.66
C SER A 119 2.31 2.41 -13.33
N HIS A 120 3.21 2.25 -14.28
CA HIS A 120 4.62 2.58 -14.12
C HIS A 120 5.15 3.22 -15.41
N ASP A 121 5.69 4.43 -15.31
CA ASP A 121 6.25 5.18 -16.44
C ASP A 121 7.71 4.83 -16.76
N LEU A 122 8.32 3.91 -16.00
CA LEU A 122 9.72 3.48 -16.09
C LEU A 122 10.74 4.57 -15.68
N GLU A 123 10.29 5.75 -15.29
CA GLU A 123 11.13 6.85 -14.82
C GLU A 123 11.08 6.99 -13.30
N ASN A 124 9.88 6.87 -12.70
CA ASN A 124 9.66 7.02 -11.27
C ASN A 124 9.53 5.65 -10.62
N ASP A 125 10.47 5.31 -9.74
CA ASP A 125 10.40 4.04 -9.04
C ASP A 125 9.23 4.06 -8.03
N PRO A 126 8.29 3.13 -8.16
CA PRO A 126 7.15 3.03 -7.24
C PRO A 126 7.59 2.76 -5.78
N ASP A 127 8.80 2.27 -5.55
CA ASP A 127 9.32 1.99 -4.22
C ASP A 127 9.50 3.27 -3.38
N VAL A 128 9.90 4.37 -4.02
CA VAL A 128 10.07 5.66 -3.34
C VAL A 128 8.73 6.28 -2.98
N VAL A 129 7.77 6.23 -3.89
CA VAL A 129 6.43 6.79 -3.68
C VAL A 129 5.69 6.12 -2.51
N ARG A 130 5.95 4.85 -2.27
CA ARG A 130 5.27 4.04 -1.26
C ARG A 130 5.70 4.27 0.18
N SER A 131 6.98 4.48 0.41
CA SER A 131 7.51 4.57 1.78
C SER A 131 6.94 5.77 2.55
N GLU A 132 6.61 6.85 1.86
CA GLU A 132 6.03 8.04 2.47
C GLU A 132 4.51 7.94 2.66
N GLU A 133 3.82 7.24 1.76
CA GLU A 133 2.37 7.06 1.77
C GLU A 133 1.88 6.33 3.03
N HIS A 134 2.49 5.20 3.34
CA HIS A 134 2.06 4.39 4.48
C HIS A 134 2.25 5.07 5.82
N THR A 135 3.28 5.87 5.97
CA THR A 135 3.54 6.60 7.20
C THR A 135 2.44 7.62 7.48
N SER A 136 1.96 8.34 6.46
CA SER A 136 0.92 9.36 6.62
C SER A 136 -0.47 8.76 6.85
N GLU A 137 -0.83 7.66 6.18
CA GLU A 137 -2.16 7.05 6.31
C GLU A 137 -2.35 6.38 7.69
N LEU A 138 -1.36 5.66 8.17
CA LEU A 138 -1.42 5.03 9.48
C LEU A 138 -1.39 6.04 10.63
N GLN A 139 -0.71 7.17 10.47
CA GLN A 139 -0.80 8.26 11.43
C GLN A 139 -2.20 8.85 11.49
N SER A 140 -2.90 8.95 10.36
CA SER A 140 -4.28 9.44 10.34
C SER A 140 -5.27 8.46 10.97
N GLN A 141 -5.11 7.16 10.75
CA GLN A 141 -5.93 6.12 11.37
C GLN A 141 -5.71 6.00 12.88
N ASN A 142 -4.49 6.14 13.35
CA ASN A 142 -4.18 6.17 14.79
C ASN A 142 -4.75 7.39 15.52
N ARG A 143 -5.06 8.47 14.82
CA ARG A 143 -5.73 9.64 15.39
C ARG A 143 -7.24 9.48 15.50
N ILE A 144 -7.84 8.56 14.76
CA ILE A 144 -9.29 8.31 14.72
C ILE A 144 -9.71 7.20 15.69
N SER A 145 -8.79 6.38 16.12
CA SER A 145 -9.00 5.36 17.14
C SER A 145 -8.46 5.87 18.50
#